data_c2701ff2ed45860ec9cc206cc4d6f901
#
_entry.id   c2701ff2ed45860ec9cc206cc4d6f901
#
_cell.length_a   1.000
_cell.length_b   1.000
_cell.length_c   1.000
_cell.angle_alpha   90.00
_cell.angle_beta   90.00
_cell.angle_gamma   90.00
#
_symmetry.space_group_name_H-M   'P 1'
#
loop_
_entity.id
_entity.type
_entity.pdbx_description
1 polymer ?
#
loop_
_entity_poly.entity_id
_entity_poly.type
_entity_poly.pdbx_seq_one_letter_code
_entity_poly.pdbx_strand_id
1 'polypeptide(L)'
;YLGRRQSLLARAEREVRYKAHLDETADMRARGVRLVLISAHANCSERCRPFQGRVFSLDGSEGVTEDGRYYEPLERATDIYTSDGKWKNGLFGFNCRHTMTEYEAGKSAPRISPEEEEREYRIDLRMRSMERTVRKWRAKAEMSLSAEEGKKARQKASAWAAKYRAYAATHG
;
A
#
# COMPACT_ATOMS: atom_id res chain seq x y z
N TYR A 1 22.66 13.19 1.43
CA TYR A 1 22.93 12.20 0.37
C TYR A 1 22.02 10.96 0.49
N LEU A 2 21.87 10.40 1.69
CA LEU A 2 21.02 9.21 1.94
C LEU A 2 19.52 9.49 1.74
N GLY A 3 19.03 10.65 2.14
CA GLY A 3 17.62 11.01 1.95
C GLY A 3 17.22 11.12 0.46
N ARG A 4 18.11 11.62 -0.41
CA ARG A 4 17.89 11.64 -1.87
C ARG A 4 17.84 10.25 -2.49
N ARG A 5 18.72 9.33 -2.06
CA ARG A 5 18.71 7.95 -2.55
C ARG A 5 17.43 7.20 -2.16
N GLN A 6 16.99 7.36 -0.91
CA GLN A 6 15.75 6.75 -0.44
C GLN A 6 14.52 7.31 -1.17
N SER A 7 14.50 8.60 -1.48
CA SER A 7 13.40 9.21 -2.24
C SER A 7 13.39 8.75 -3.70
N LEU A 8 14.56 8.55 -4.33
CA LEU A 8 14.65 8.03 -5.69
C LEU A 8 14.22 6.57 -5.79
N LEU A 9 14.64 5.72 -4.84
CA LEU A 9 14.21 4.33 -4.77
C LEU A 9 12.69 4.22 -4.57
N ALA A 10 12.13 4.99 -3.63
CA ALA A 10 10.70 5.02 -3.39
C ALA A 10 9.90 5.52 -4.60
N ARG A 11 10.48 6.43 -5.41
CA ARG A 11 9.87 6.87 -6.66
C ARG A 11 9.92 5.77 -7.72
N ALA A 12 11.07 5.11 -7.89
CA ALA A 12 11.22 4.01 -8.84
C ALA A 12 10.29 2.84 -8.51
N GLU A 13 10.17 2.45 -7.25
CA GLU A 13 9.23 1.41 -6.80
C GLU A 13 7.77 1.77 -7.11
N ARG A 14 7.40 3.04 -6.97
CA ARG A 14 6.06 3.52 -7.31
C ARG A 14 5.80 3.42 -8.80
N GLU A 15 6.75 3.85 -9.62
CA GLU A 15 6.64 3.78 -11.08
C GLU A 15 6.50 2.33 -11.57
N VAL A 16 7.29 1.40 -11.01
CA VAL A 16 7.21 -0.04 -11.34
C VAL A 16 5.83 -0.61 -10.99
N ARG A 17 5.31 -0.33 -9.78
CA ARG A 17 3.98 -0.82 -9.37
C ARG A 17 2.86 -0.22 -10.20
N TYR A 18 2.93 1.07 -10.48
CA TYR A 18 1.95 1.74 -11.34
C TYR A 18 1.94 1.14 -12.74
N LYS A 19 3.13 0.89 -13.32
CA LYS A 19 3.24 0.24 -14.62
C LYS A 19 2.67 -1.19 -14.61
N ALA A 20 3.03 -2.00 -13.61
CA ALA A 20 2.48 -3.35 -13.46
C ALA A 20 0.95 -3.34 -13.39
N HIS A 21 0.36 -2.38 -12.70
CA HIS A 21 -1.08 -2.21 -12.63
C HIS A 21 -1.70 -1.81 -13.98
N LEU A 22 -1.04 -0.94 -14.74
CA LEU A 22 -1.49 -0.58 -16.09
C LEU A 22 -1.44 -1.79 -17.03
N ASP A 23 -0.37 -2.59 -16.96
CA ASP A 23 -0.20 -3.80 -17.74
C ASP A 23 -1.29 -4.84 -17.40
N GLU A 24 -1.58 -5.05 -16.12
CA GLU A 24 -2.66 -5.93 -15.64
C GLU A 24 -4.04 -5.44 -16.12
N THR A 25 -4.29 -4.14 -16.04
CA THR A 25 -5.55 -3.54 -16.51
C THR A 25 -5.71 -3.73 -18.03
N ALA A 26 -4.63 -3.53 -18.79
CA ALA A 26 -4.63 -3.72 -20.23
C ALA A 26 -4.88 -5.19 -20.62
N ASP A 27 -4.26 -6.14 -19.91
CA ASP A 27 -4.47 -7.57 -20.12
C ASP A 27 -5.93 -7.97 -19.82
N MET A 28 -6.50 -7.50 -18.72
CA MET A 28 -7.91 -7.75 -18.40
C MET A 28 -8.86 -7.19 -19.47
N ARG A 29 -8.60 -5.97 -19.96
CA ARG A 29 -9.36 -5.39 -21.07
C ARG A 29 -9.24 -6.22 -22.35
N ALA A 30 -8.05 -6.69 -22.68
CA ALA A 30 -7.81 -7.52 -23.85
C ALA A 30 -8.57 -8.87 -23.79
N ARG A 31 -8.78 -9.38 -22.58
CA ARG A 31 -9.60 -10.59 -22.33
C ARG A 31 -11.11 -10.31 -22.30
N GLY A 32 -11.52 -9.07 -22.48
CA GLY A 32 -12.94 -8.67 -22.46
C GLY A 32 -13.52 -8.47 -21.06
N VAL A 33 -12.68 -8.43 -20.01
CA VAL A 33 -13.14 -8.13 -18.66
C VAL A 33 -13.62 -6.70 -18.57
N ARG A 34 -14.89 -6.52 -18.24
CA ARG A 34 -15.53 -5.21 -18.15
C ARG A 34 -15.54 -4.67 -16.72
N LEU A 35 -15.83 -5.52 -15.74
CA LEU A 35 -15.97 -5.13 -14.35
C LEU A 35 -14.95 -5.89 -13.48
N VAL A 36 -14.38 -5.19 -12.50
CA VAL A 36 -13.45 -5.75 -11.53
C VAL A 36 -13.89 -5.46 -10.10
N LEU A 37 -13.60 -6.40 -9.22
CA LEU A 37 -13.79 -6.28 -7.77
C LEU A 37 -12.44 -5.99 -7.11
N ILE A 38 -12.38 -4.97 -6.28
CA ILE A 38 -11.19 -4.64 -5.50
C ILE A 38 -11.15 -5.47 -4.21
N SER A 39 -9.98 -6.04 -3.91
CA SER A 39 -9.77 -6.78 -2.67
C SER A 39 -9.99 -5.90 -1.43
N ALA A 40 -10.26 -6.54 -0.29
CA ALA A 40 -10.33 -5.88 1.01
C ALA A 40 -9.38 -6.56 2.00
N HIS A 41 -8.73 -5.78 2.86
CA HIS A 41 -7.85 -6.26 3.92
C HIS A 41 -7.80 -5.30 5.11
N ALA A 42 -7.67 -5.82 6.32
CA ALA A 42 -7.80 -5.06 7.56
C ALA A 42 -6.77 -3.94 7.74
N ASN A 43 -5.53 -4.12 7.27
CA ASN A 43 -4.47 -3.12 7.40
C ASN A 43 -4.43 -2.11 6.24
N CYS A 44 -5.60 -1.77 5.70
CA CYS A 44 -5.74 -0.81 4.61
C CYS A 44 -5.41 0.61 5.07
N SER A 45 -4.73 1.36 4.18
CA SER A 45 -4.50 2.78 4.42
C SER A 45 -5.79 3.58 4.22
N GLU A 46 -5.92 4.71 4.92
CA GLU A 46 -7.06 5.65 4.78
C GLU A 46 -7.32 6.06 3.32
N ARG A 47 -6.26 6.12 2.50
CA ARG A 47 -6.35 6.48 1.08
C ARG A 47 -7.08 5.45 0.23
N CYS A 48 -6.90 4.17 0.54
CA CYS A 48 -7.48 3.06 -0.22
C CYS A 48 -8.79 2.57 0.39
N ARG A 49 -9.03 2.84 1.67
CA ARG A 49 -10.20 2.37 2.43
C ARG A 49 -11.53 2.64 1.72
N PRO A 50 -11.81 3.81 1.12
CA PRO A 50 -13.08 4.07 0.45
C PRO A 50 -13.36 3.18 -0.76
N PHE A 51 -12.34 2.50 -1.28
CA PHE A 51 -12.42 1.72 -2.53
C PHE A 51 -12.41 0.21 -2.30
N GLN A 52 -12.16 -0.25 -1.06
CA GLN A 52 -12.16 -1.67 -0.72
C GLN A 52 -13.51 -2.33 -1.01
N GLY A 53 -13.48 -3.52 -1.60
CA GLY A 53 -14.68 -4.31 -1.85
C GLY A 53 -15.66 -3.69 -2.85
N ARG A 54 -15.27 -2.61 -3.52
CA ARG A 54 -16.09 -1.97 -4.54
C ARG A 54 -15.84 -2.57 -5.92
N VAL A 55 -16.84 -2.43 -6.77
CA VAL A 55 -16.78 -2.81 -8.18
C VAL A 55 -16.43 -1.58 -9.01
N PHE A 56 -15.55 -1.76 -9.99
CA PHE A 56 -15.16 -0.71 -10.93
C PHE A 56 -15.22 -1.20 -12.35
N SER A 57 -15.46 -0.30 -13.31
CA SER A 57 -15.40 -0.62 -14.73
C SER A 57 -14.02 -0.36 -15.30
N LEU A 58 -13.63 -1.19 -16.28
CA LEU A 58 -12.41 -1.02 -17.07
C LEU A 58 -12.67 -0.31 -18.40
N ASP A 59 -13.93 -0.21 -18.84
CA ASP A 59 -14.36 0.40 -20.11
C ASP A 59 -14.79 1.87 -19.97
N GLY A 60 -14.65 2.45 -18.77
CA GLY A 60 -15.05 3.82 -18.49
C GLY A 60 -16.55 4.00 -18.25
N SER A 61 -17.34 2.92 -18.25
CA SER A 61 -18.78 2.97 -17.97
C SER A 61 -19.10 3.16 -16.49
N GLU A 62 -20.31 3.63 -16.23
CA GLU A 62 -20.85 3.84 -14.88
C GLU A 62 -22.25 3.22 -14.83
N GLY A 63 -22.63 2.62 -13.70
CA GLY A 63 -23.92 1.99 -13.57
C GLY A 63 -24.11 1.15 -12.34
N VAL A 64 -25.06 0.22 -12.41
CA VAL A 64 -25.38 -0.72 -11.35
C VAL A 64 -25.31 -2.14 -11.90
N THR A 65 -24.68 -3.05 -11.15
CA THR A 65 -24.58 -4.46 -11.50
C THR A 65 -25.92 -5.17 -11.32
N GLU A 66 -26.04 -6.40 -11.83
CA GLU A 66 -27.27 -7.22 -11.69
C GLU A 66 -27.64 -7.49 -10.22
N ASP A 67 -26.64 -7.57 -9.33
CA ASP A 67 -26.83 -7.74 -7.89
C ASP A 67 -26.94 -6.41 -7.10
N GLY A 68 -27.15 -5.29 -7.80
CA GLY A 68 -27.46 -3.99 -7.21
C GLY A 68 -26.28 -3.16 -6.74
N ARG A 69 -25.05 -3.49 -7.14
CA ARG A 69 -23.86 -2.72 -6.75
C ARG A 69 -23.57 -1.62 -7.75
N TYR A 70 -23.37 -0.42 -7.25
CA TYR A 70 -22.89 0.70 -8.04
C TYR A 70 -21.43 0.48 -8.45
N TYR A 71 -21.10 0.77 -9.69
CA TYR A 71 -19.74 0.79 -10.23
C TYR A 71 -19.47 2.08 -11.00
N GLU A 72 -18.23 2.49 -11.01
CA GLU A 72 -17.72 3.67 -11.71
C GLU A 72 -16.36 3.33 -12.37
N PRO A 73 -15.84 4.19 -13.26
CA PRO A 73 -14.54 3.97 -13.89
C PRO A 73 -13.41 3.80 -12.88
N LEU A 74 -12.56 2.78 -13.06
CA LEU A 74 -11.42 2.49 -12.17
C LEU A 74 -10.44 3.66 -12.10
N GLU A 75 -10.31 4.43 -13.16
CA GLU A 75 -9.45 5.61 -13.25
C GLU A 75 -9.80 6.68 -12.20
N ARG A 76 -11.04 6.74 -11.73
CA ARG A 76 -11.44 7.66 -10.65
C ARG A 76 -10.90 7.26 -9.28
N ALA A 77 -10.57 5.99 -9.10
CA ALA A 77 -10.11 5.41 -7.83
C ALA A 77 -8.58 5.21 -7.79
N THR A 78 -7.88 5.25 -8.92
CA THR A 78 -6.45 4.99 -9.00
C THR A 78 -5.60 6.18 -8.55
N ASP A 79 -4.39 5.88 -8.06
CA ASP A 79 -3.39 6.88 -7.70
C ASP A 79 -2.68 7.38 -8.98
N ILE A 80 -3.16 8.47 -9.53
CA ILE A 80 -2.61 9.10 -10.74
C ILE A 80 -1.81 10.36 -10.41
N TYR A 81 -0.72 10.56 -11.16
CA TYR A 81 0.05 11.80 -11.10
C TYR A 81 -0.67 12.87 -11.89
N THR A 82 -1.08 13.93 -11.22
CA THR A 82 -1.83 15.01 -11.84
C THR A 82 -0.92 16.04 -12.51
N SER A 83 -1.46 16.79 -13.47
CA SER A 83 -0.70 17.82 -14.22
C SER A 83 -0.10 18.94 -13.36
N ASP A 84 -0.62 19.14 -12.15
CA ASP A 84 -0.10 20.09 -11.16
C ASP A 84 1.06 19.51 -10.31
N GLY A 85 1.56 18.34 -10.65
CA GLY A 85 2.68 17.69 -9.98
C GLY A 85 2.33 16.99 -8.67
N LYS A 86 1.05 16.76 -8.39
CA LYS A 86 0.59 16.06 -7.20
C LYS A 86 0.09 14.65 -7.52
N TRP A 87 0.29 13.74 -6.58
CA TRP A 87 -0.31 12.43 -6.63
C TRP A 87 -1.73 12.50 -6.08
N LYS A 88 -2.69 12.09 -6.89
CA LYS A 88 -4.06 11.89 -6.42
C LYS A 88 -4.08 10.64 -5.53
N ASN A 89 -4.70 10.75 -4.37
CA ASN A 89 -4.85 9.62 -3.45
C ASN A 89 -5.82 8.59 -4.04
N GLY A 90 -5.44 7.32 -3.99
CA GLY A 90 -6.29 6.27 -4.49
C GLY A 90 -5.61 4.90 -4.48
N LEU A 91 -6.24 3.96 -5.19
CA LEU A 91 -5.78 2.59 -5.35
C LEU A 91 -4.47 2.50 -6.14
N PHE A 92 -3.73 1.43 -5.90
CA PHE A 92 -2.52 1.02 -6.63
C PHE A 92 -1.34 2.00 -6.54
N GLY A 93 -1.43 2.98 -5.64
CA GLY A 93 -0.34 3.88 -5.32
C GLY A 93 0.73 3.26 -4.44
N PHE A 94 1.62 4.11 -3.93
CA PHE A 94 2.73 3.70 -3.06
C PHE A 94 2.24 2.94 -1.82
N ASN A 95 2.79 1.74 -1.60
CA ASN A 95 2.41 0.80 -0.53
C ASN A 95 0.97 0.27 -0.60
N CYS A 96 0.24 0.48 -1.69
CA CYS A 96 -1.04 -0.19 -1.87
C CYS A 96 -0.82 -1.71 -2.04
N ARG A 97 -1.62 -2.51 -1.33
CA ARG A 97 -1.60 -3.99 -1.39
C ARG A 97 -2.87 -4.53 -2.04
N HIS A 98 -3.76 -3.65 -2.48
CA HIS A 98 -4.99 -4.08 -3.15
C HIS A 98 -4.67 -4.72 -4.48
N THR A 99 -5.43 -5.76 -4.78
CA THR A 99 -5.49 -6.43 -6.09
C THR A 99 -6.87 -6.25 -6.67
N MET A 100 -7.00 -6.45 -7.95
CA MET A 100 -8.29 -6.52 -8.63
C MET A 100 -8.49 -7.93 -9.18
N THR A 101 -9.73 -8.36 -9.20
CA THR A 101 -10.17 -9.63 -9.79
C THR A 101 -11.37 -9.36 -10.68
N GLU A 102 -11.57 -10.19 -11.70
CA GLU A 102 -12.78 -10.13 -12.50
C GLU A 102 -14.03 -10.23 -11.59
N TYR A 103 -14.97 -9.32 -11.80
CA TYR A 103 -16.20 -9.32 -11.03
C TYR A 103 -17.18 -10.36 -11.58
N GLU A 104 -17.71 -11.17 -10.68
CA GLU A 104 -18.82 -12.08 -10.94
C GLU A 104 -19.97 -11.72 -9.98
N ALA A 105 -21.20 -11.71 -10.50
CA ALA A 105 -22.38 -11.41 -9.69
C ALA A 105 -22.46 -12.33 -8.46
N GLY A 106 -22.72 -11.72 -7.29
CA GLY A 106 -22.71 -12.43 -6.00
C GLY A 106 -21.34 -12.58 -5.32
N LYS A 107 -20.21 -12.35 -6.01
CA LYS A 107 -18.91 -12.27 -5.35
C LYS A 107 -18.77 -10.99 -4.55
N SER A 108 -18.30 -11.12 -3.32
CA SER A 108 -17.98 -9.97 -2.47
C SER A 108 -16.59 -10.13 -1.86
N ALA A 109 -15.90 -9.01 -1.65
CA ALA A 109 -14.72 -9.01 -0.81
C ALA A 109 -15.11 -9.29 0.65
N PRO A 110 -14.19 -9.83 1.47
CA PRO A 110 -14.44 -10.03 2.89
C PRO A 110 -14.92 -8.73 3.55
N ARG A 111 -15.93 -8.84 4.41
CA ARG A 111 -16.35 -7.71 5.26
C ARG A 111 -15.38 -7.63 6.43
N ILE A 112 -14.76 -6.48 6.57
CA ILE A 112 -13.85 -6.18 7.67
C ILE A 112 -14.54 -5.14 8.54
N SER A 113 -14.57 -5.36 9.86
CA SER A 113 -15.18 -4.38 10.76
C SER A 113 -14.30 -3.13 10.87
N PRO A 114 -14.89 -1.93 11.06
CA PRO A 114 -14.12 -0.71 11.29
C PRO A 114 -13.13 -0.82 12.47
N GLU A 115 -13.50 -1.55 13.52
CA GLU A 115 -12.67 -1.78 14.69
C GLU A 115 -11.46 -2.67 14.35
N GLU A 116 -11.65 -3.70 13.51
CA GLU A 116 -10.59 -4.56 13.04
C GLU A 116 -9.63 -3.79 12.10
N GLU A 117 -10.16 -3.01 11.17
CA GLU A 117 -9.36 -2.14 10.31
C GLU A 117 -8.49 -1.17 11.12
N GLU A 118 -9.07 -0.50 12.11
CA GLU A 118 -8.37 0.46 12.94
C GLU A 118 -7.28 -0.21 13.78
N ARG A 119 -7.56 -1.39 14.35
CA ARG A 119 -6.61 -2.17 15.13
C ARG A 119 -5.41 -2.57 14.27
N GLU A 120 -5.64 -3.20 13.13
CA GLU A 120 -4.60 -3.67 12.23
C GLU A 120 -3.78 -2.51 11.64
N TYR A 121 -4.44 -1.40 11.32
CA TYR A 121 -3.77 -0.19 10.85
C TYR A 121 -2.81 0.38 11.92
N ARG A 122 -3.23 0.44 13.18
CA ARG A 122 -2.38 0.88 14.30
C ARG A 122 -1.18 -0.04 14.52
N ILE A 123 -1.37 -1.36 14.42
CA ILE A 123 -0.30 -2.34 14.51
C ILE A 123 0.74 -2.08 13.41
N ASP A 124 0.30 -1.97 12.16
CA ASP A 124 1.17 -1.73 11.01
C ASP A 124 1.92 -0.38 11.12
N LEU A 125 1.26 0.69 11.53
CA LEU A 125 1.91 1.98 11.77
C LEU A 125 3.03 1.87 12.82
N ARG A 126 2.80 1.13 13.91
CA ARG A 126 3.79 0.93 14.96
C ARG A 126 4.97 0.10 14.46
N MET A 127 4.72 -0.98 13.73
CA MET A 127 5.77 -1.80 13.12
C MET A 127 6.64 -0.97 12.17
N ARG A 128 6.05 -0.22 11.26
CA ARG A 128 6.76 0.69 10.35
C ARG A 128 7.57 1.76 11.08
N SER A 129 7.08 2.27 12.19
CA SER A 129 7.82 3.24 13.02
C SER A 129 9.07 2.62 13.63
N MET A 130 8.96 1.39 14.15
CA MET A 130 10.11 0.65 14.69
C MET A 130 11.14 0.31 13.60
N GLU A 131 10.70 -0.13 12.43
CA GLU A 131 11.59 -0.39 11.28
C GLU A 131 12.35 0.86 10.83
N ARG A 132 11.67 2.01 10.74
CA ARG A 132 12.32 3.28 10.44
C ARG A 132 13.39 3.62 11.47
N THR A 133 13.11 3.36 12.74
CA THR A 133 14.04 3.61 13.83
C THR A 133 15.26 2.69 13.75
N VAL A 134 15.08 1.41 13.46
CA VAL A 134 16.19 0.46 13.21
C VAL A 134 17.07 0.94 12.05
N ARG A 135 16.45 1.29 10.91
CA ARG A 135 17.17 1.81 9.74
C ARG A 135 17.95 3.08 10.05
N LYS A 136 17.35 4.01 10.79
CA LYS A 136 18.01 5.26 11.23
C LYS A 136 19.27 4.96 12.03
N TRP A 137 19.20 4.05 13.01
CA TRP A 137 20.35 3.73 13.86
C TRP A 137 21.43 2.92 13.13
N ARG A 138 21.05 2.05 12.17
CA ARG A 138 22.01 1.37 11.28
C ARG A 138 22.75 2.36 10.41
N ALA A 139 22.06 3.26 9.74
CA ALA A 139 22.66 4.32 8.94
C ALA A 139 23.62 5.19 9.77
N LYS A 140 23.21 5.56 11.00
CA LYS A 140 24.06 6.32 11.91
C LYS A 140 25.34 5.55 12.28
N ALA A 141 25.26 4.23 12.48
CA ALA A 141 26.41 3.40 12.79
C ALA A 141 27.41 3.32 11.62
N GLU A 142 26.90 3.25 10.37
CA GLU A 142 27.71 3.21 9.15
C GLU A 142 28.39 4.54 8.85
N MET A 143 27.75 5.66 9.20
CA MET A 143 28.25 7.02 8.95
C MET A 143 29.11 7.57 10.09
N SER A 144 29.27 6.83 11.16
CA SER A 144 30.00 7.32 12.36
C SER A 144 31.49 7.37 12.08
N LEU A 145 32.10 8.52 12.35
CA LEU A 145 33.57 8.71 12.26
C LEU A 145 34.30 8.20 13.50
N SER A 146 33.56 8.01 14.61
CA SER A 146 34.08 7.48 15.87
C SER A 146 33.67 6.03 16.07
N ALA A 147 34.64 5.15 16.38
CA ALA A 147 34.38 3.74 16.68
C ALA A 147 33.39 3.57 17.86
N GLU A 148 33.51 4.43 18.89
CA GLU A 148 32.64 4.40 20.04
C GLU A 148 31.19 4.80 19.71
N GLU A 149 31.00 5.89 18.97
CA GLU A 149 29.67 6.31 18.50
C GLU A 149 29.02 5.26 17.58
N GLY A 150 29.82 4.67 16.68
CA GLY A 150 29.37 3.58 15.83
C GLY A 150 28.92 2.36 16.64
N LYS A 151 29.65 2.00 17.70
CA LYS A 151 29.28 0.91 18.62
C LYS A 151 27.97 1.23 19.34
N LYS A 152 27.79 2.43 19.90
CA LYS A 152 26.57 2.89 20.56
C LYS A 152 25.38 2.86 19.59
N ALA A 153 25.56 3.29 18.34
CA ALA A 153 24.53 3.27 17.33
C ALA A 153 24.11 1.83 16.94
N ARG A 154 25.06 0.89 16.80
CA ARG A 154 24.78 -0.55 16.59
C ARG A 154 24.00 -1.16 17.72
N GLN A 155 24.35 -0.86 18.97
CA GLN A 155 23.62 -1.34 20.14
C GLN A 155 22.16 -0.84 20.14
N LYS A 156 21.92 0.45 19.82
CA LYS A 156 20.58 1.00 19.69
C LYS A 156 19.79 0.34 18.56
N ALA A 157 20.42 0.09 17.39
CA ALA A 157 19.79 -0.62 16.29
C ALA A 157 19.36 -2.03 16.68
N SER A 158 20.23 -2.76 17.38
CA SER A 158 19.94 -4.11 17.87
C SER A 158 18.78 -4.12 18.90
N ALA A 159 18.78 -3.19 19.84
CA ALA A 159 17.72 -3.06 20.84
C ALA A 159 16.35 -2.77 20.16
N TRP A 160 16.31 -1.89 19.18
CA TRP A 160 15.07 -1.61 18.43
C TRP A 160 14.64 -2.79 17.56
N ALA A 161 15.58 -3.51 16.96
CA ALA A 161 15.28 -4.73 16.21
C ALA A 161 14.70 -5.84 17.09
N ALA A 162 15.18 -5.96 18.33
CA ALA A 162 14.60 -6.88 19.32
C ALA A 162 13.17 -6.48 19.71
N LYS A 163 12.92 -5.19 19.96
CA LYS A 163 11.57 -4.68 20.23
C LYS A 163 10.61 -4.93 19.04
N TYR A 164 11.07 -4.73 17.82
CA TYR A 164 10.28 -5.02 16.61
C TYR A 164 9.88 -6.49 16.55
N ARG A 165 10.86 -7.41 16.73
CA ARG A 165 10.58 -8.86 16.69
C ARG A 165 9.60 -9.28 17.79
N ALA A 166 9.77 -8.77 19.02
CA ALA A 166 8.85 -9.06 20.12
C ALA A 166 7.43 -8.57 19.80
N TYR A 167 7.30 -7.35 19.25
CA TYR A 167 6.00 -6.80 18.88
C TYR A 167 5.37 -7.58 17.74
N ALA A 168 6.14 -7.95 16.71
CA ALA A 168 5.65 -8.74 15.59
C ALA A 168 5.19 -10.14 16.03
N ALA A 169 5.86 -10.77 16.99
CA ALA A 169 5.47 -12.09 17.52
C ALA A 169 4.13 -12.07 18.28
N THR A 170 3.70 -10.92 18.79
CA THR A 170 2.43 -10.78 19.53
C THR A 170 1.28 -10.24 18.68
N HIS A 171 1.57 -9.68 17.49
CA HIS A 171 0.57 -8.97 16.70
C HIS A 171 0.64 -9.29 15.19
N GLY A 172 1.58 -10.15 14.78
CA GLY A 172 1.78 -10.54 13.37
C GLY A 172 1.26 -11.93 13.04
#